data_c2e23c72e51271a1044277ce3b245f20
#
_entry.id   c2e23c72e51271a1044277ce3b245f20
#
_cell.length_a   1.000
_cell.length_b   1.000
_cell.length_c   1.000
_cell.angle_alpha   90.00
_cell.angle_beta   90.00
_cell.angle_gamma   90.00
#
_symmetry.space_group_name_H-M   'P 1'
#
loop_
_entity.id
_entity.type
_entity.pdbx_description
1 polymer ?
#
loop_
_entity_poly.entity_id
_entity_poly.type
_entity_poly.pdbx_seq_one_letter_code
_entity_poly.pdbx_strand_id
1 'polypeptide(L)'
;MPNVAVNTLIWSEKRGPAMSTGAPSTDLLQIDDQLTDEERLIRDSVRAFVSDRALPYIADWFEAGLLPRDIIPELGKLGVLGMHLTGYGCAGTGAVAYGVACRELEACDSGLRSAASVQGSLSMYPIWRYGSEEQKAEWLPRMAAGEAIGCFGLTEPDHGSDPAGMRTFARPDGSDWVLSGTKMWITNGSIADIAVVWAGTPEGIRGFLVPRGTPGFTARDIHKKLSLRASITSELHLDEVRLPAAAVLPEVSGLKGPLSCLTEARFGIAWGVTGAARNCLESAIDYARTREQFGKPIASFQLTQAKLSWMAADLYRSQLLALHLGRLKEAGSVSPVQVSIAKMTNVRSAIDIARQARTVLGASGVTLEYPPIRHANNLEAVLTYEGTEEIHTLAIGQALTGISAYR
;
A
#
# COMPACT_ATOMS: atom_id res chain seq x y z
N MET A 1 42.07 32.89 -21.29
CA MET A 1 41.13 31.81 -20.94
C MET A 1 39.72 32.35 -21.11
N PRO A 2 38.93 31.87 -22.09
CA PRO A 2 37.59 32.42 -22.32
C PRO A 2 36.54 31.72 -21.48
N ASN A 3 35.64 32.52 -20.96
CA ASN A 3 34.42 32.15 -20.23
C ASN A 3 33.52 31.26 -21.08
N VAL A 4 33.17 30.10 -20.57
CA VAL A 4 32.10 29.27 -21.10
C VAL A 4 30.80 29.71 -20.41
N ALA A 5 29.95 30.39 -21.15
CA ALA A 5 28.60 30.74 -20.71
C ALA A 5 27.74 29.46 -20.74
N VAL A 6 27.26 29.07 -19.59
CA VAL A 6 26.23 28.01 -19.42
C VAL A 6 24.90 28.59 -19.90
N ASN A 7 24.44 28.16 -21.06
CA ASN A 7 23.10 28.46 -21.54
C ASN A 7 22.08 27.71 -20.66
N THR A 8 21.41 28.42 -19.79
CA THR A 8 20.23 27.96 -19.05
C THR A 8 19.07 27.88 -20.04
N LEU A 9 18.79 26.69 -20.57
CA LEU A 9 17.56 26.43 -21.30
C LEU A 9 16.40 26.46 -20.32
N ILE A 10 15.64 27.53 -20.39
CA ILE A 10 14.37 27.71 -19.70
C ILE A 10 13.37 26.73 -20.32
N TRP A 11 13.09 25.63 -19.64
CA TRP A 11 11.97 24.77 -19.97
C TRP A 11 10.68 25.51 -19.57
N SER A 12 9.91 25.95 -20.56
CA SER A 12 8.57 26.48 -20.34
C SER A 12 7.70 25.40 -19.73
N GLU A 13 7.04 25.71 -18.62
CA GLU A 13 5.98 24.92 -17.99
C GLU A 13 4.90 24.55 -19.02
N LYS A 14 5.01 23.38 -19.62
CA LYS A 14 3.86 22.73 -20.25
C LYS A 14 3.21 21.86 -19.18
N ARG A 15 2.19 22.40 -18.52
CA ARG A 15 1.21 21.60 -17.76
C ARG A 15 0.76 20.47 -18.68
N GLY A 16 0.86 19.23 -18.21
CA GLY A 16 0.29 18.09 -18.90
C GLY A 16 -1.18 18.36 -19.25
N PRO A 17 -1.72 17.80 -20.33
CA PRO A 17 -3.06 18.13 -20.78
C PRO A 17 -4.08 17.89 -19.67
N ALA A 18 -4.84 18.94 -19.32
CA ALA A 18 -6.02 18.84 -18.47
C ALA A 18 -6.94 17.78 -19.06
N MET A 19 -7.45 16.86 -18.21
CA MET A 19 -8.41 15.83 -18.63
C MET A 19 -9.54 16.50 -19.42
N SER A 20 -9.70 16.12 -20.70
CA SER A 20 -10.70 16.71 -21.58
C SER A 20 -12.10 16.31 -21.05
N THR A 21 -12.94 17.30 -20.78
CA THR A 21 -14.38 17.14 -20.55
C THR A 21 -15.01 16.58 -21.84
N GLY A 22 -15.16 15.23 -21.92
CA GLY A 22 -15.76 14.58 -23.09
C GLY A 22 -15.15 13.22 -23.48
N ALA A 23 -14.21 12.67 -22.72
CA ALA A 23 -13.75 11.30 -22.92
C ALA A 23 -14.86 10.30 -22.56
N PRO A 24 -15.08 9.21 -23.34
CA PRO A 24 -16.00 8.14 -22.94
C PRO A 24 -15.61 7.61 -21.57
N SER A 25 -16.61 7.28 -20.73
CA SER A 25 -16.35 6.62 -19.45
C SER A 25 -15.53 5.35 -19.66
N THR A 26 -14.51 5.15 -18.85
CA THR A 26 -13.74 3.91 -18.81
C THR A 26 -14.41 2.83 -17.96
N ASP A 27 -15.50 3.13 -17.25
CA ASP A 27 -16.32 2.18 -16.51
C ASP A 27 -17.48 1.67 -17.36
N LEU A 28 -17.20 0.81 -18.34
CA LEU A 28 -18.18 0.25 -19.27
C LEU A 28 -19.15 -0.74 -18.60
N LEU A 29 -18.81 -1.27 -17.42
CA LEU A 29 -19.67 -2.17 -16.65
C LEU A 29 -20.45 -1.46 -15.54
N GLN A 30 -20.31 -0.12 -15.43
CA GLN A 30 -21.00 0.67 -14.41
C GLN A 30 -20.79 0.13 -13.00
N ILE A 31 -19.53 -0.28 -12.70
CA ILE A 31 -19.18 -0.89 -11.40
C ILE A 31 -19.32 0.15 -10.27
N ASP A 32 -18.99 1.41 -10.55
CA ASP A 32 -19.13 2.48 -9.59
C ASP A 32 -20.60 2.82 -9.26
N ASP A 33 -21.57 2.41 -10.08
CA ASP A 33 -23.00 2.54 -9.77
C ASP A 33 -23.45 1.59 -8.64
N GLN A 34 -22.68 0.53 -8.37
CA GLN A 34 -22.92 -0.40 -7.26
C GLN A 34 -22.44 0.13 -5.89
N LEU A 35 -21.76 1.28 -5.89
CA LEU A 35 -21.34 1.95 -4.65
C LEU A 35 -22.53 2.71 -4.05
N THR A 36 -22.60 2.73 -2.72
CA THR A 36 -23.53 3.59 -1.97
C THR A 36 -23.17 5.07 -2.15
N ASP A 37 -24.06 5.97 -1.74
CA ASP A 37 -23.80 7.42 -1.79
C ASP A 37 -22.60 7.81 -0.92
N GLU A 38 -22.46 7.21 0.26
CA GLU A 38 -21.32 7.41 1.14
C GLU A 38 -20.01 6.94 0.49
N GLU A 39 -20.00 5.74 -0.09
CA GLU A 39 -18.82 5.19 -0.77
C GLU A 39 -18.41 6.04 -1.99
N ARG A 40 -19.39 6.59 -2.73
CA ARG A 40 -19.14 7.55 -3.82
C ARG A 40 -18.55 8.86 -3.31
N LEU A 41 -19.09 9.41 -2.21
CA LEU A 41 -18.57 10.62 -1.59
C LEU A 41 -17.13 10.46 -1.13
N ILE A 42 -16.80 9.33 -0.48
CA ILE A 42 -15.43 9.00 -0.07
C ILE A 42 -14.52 8.87 -1.29
N ARG A 43 -14.95 8.15 -2.33
CA ARG A 43 -14.22 8.06 -3.62
C ARG A 43 -13.85 9.45 -4.14
N ASP A 44 -14.84 10.30 -4.26
CA ASP A 44 -14.67 11.62 -4.89
C ASP A 44 -13.80 12.54 -4.03
N SER A 45 -13.93 12.47 -2.70
CA SER A 45 -13.10 13.23 -1.76
C SER A 45 -11.62 12.79 -1.82
N VAL A 46 -11.36 11.48 -1.84
CA VAL A 46 -9.98 10.95 -1.94
C VAL A 46 -9.39 11.24 -3.32
N ARG A 47 -10.18 11.11 -4.38
CA ARG A 47 -9.76 11.43 -5.76
C ARG A 47 -9.39 12.91 -5.90
N ALA A 48 -10.20 13.81 -5.36
CA ALA A 48 -9.92 15.24 -5.36
C ALA A 48 -8.61 15.54 -4.62
N PHE A 49 -8.45 14.99 -3.40
CA PHE A 49 -7.21 15.11 -2.64
C PHE A 49 -5.99 14.63 -3.44
N VAL A 50 -6.07 13.46 -4.03
CA VAL A 50 -4.99 12.87 -4.84
C VAL A 50 -4.64 13.78 -6.02
N SER A 51 -5.65 14.28 -6.75
CA SER A 51 -5.45 15.16 -7.90
C SER A 51 -4.76 16.47 -7.54
N ASP A 52 -5.09 17.03 -6.37
CA ASP A 52 -4.61 18.35 -5.97
C ASP A 52 -3.27 18.28 -5.20
N ARG A 53 -3.09 17.26 -4.37
CA ARG A 53 -2.02 17.24 -3.37
C ARG A 53 -0.90 16.22 -3.65
N ALA A 54 -1.13 15.21 -4.47
CA ALA A 54 -0.15 14.16 -4.70
C ALA A 54 0.24 14.01 -6.17
N LEU A 55 -0.74 13.93 -7.06
CA LEU A 55 -0.50 13.63 -8.49
C LEU A 55 0.44 14.63 -9.18
N PRO A 56 0.42 15.95 -8.92
CA PRO A 56 1.35 16.89 -9.53
C PRO A 56 2.82 16.69 -9.14
N TYR A 57 3.08 16.02 -8.00
CA TYR A 57 4.40 15.90 -7.40
C TYR A 57 4.94 14.49 -7.38
N ILE A 58 4.12 13.49 -7.69
CA ILE A 58 4.47 12.08 -7.46
C ILE A 58 5.65 11.59 -8.30
N ALA A 59 5.85 12.14 -9.50
CA ALA A 59 7.00 11.82 -10.34
C ALA A 59 8.30 12.26 -9.65
N ASP A 60 8.33 13.47 -9.08
CA ASP A 60 9.48 14.01 -8.36
C ASP A 60 9.74 13.25 -7.06
N TRP A 61 8.68 12.91 -6.32
CA TRP A 61 8.82 12.08 -5.11
C TRP A 61 9.38 10.70 -5.43
N PHE A 62 8.91 10.09 -6.52
CA PHE A 62 9.41 8.81 -6.99
C PHE A 62 10.88 8.90 -7.40
N GLU A 63 11.28 9.92 -8.15
CA GLU A 63 12.67 10.15 -8.55
C GLU A 63 13.57 10.42 -7.35
N ALA A 64 13.13 11.26 -6.41
CA ALA A 64 13.85 11.54 -5.18
C ALA A 64 13.94 10.32 -4.24
N GLY A 65 13.04 9.34 -4.39
CA GLY A 65 13.02 8.13 -3.57
C GLY A 65 12.45 8.37 -2.16
N LEU A 66 11.51 9.31 -2.02
CA LEU A 66 10.88 9.63 -0.74
C LEU A 66 9.38 9.94 -0.91
N LEU A 67 8.62 9.77 0.16
CA LEU A 67 7.29 10.34 0.35
C LEU A 67 7.41 11.44 1.41
N PRO A 68 7.01 12.69 1.15
CA PRO A 68 7.09 13.76 2.13
C PRO A 68 6.27 13.44 3.39
N ARG A 69 6.87 13.68 4.57
CA ARG A 69 6.22 13.37 5.86
C ARG A 69 4.92 14.16 6.07
N ASP A 70 4.87 15.39 5.60
CA ASP A 70 3.73 16.31 5.74
C ASP A 70 2.47 15.88 4.97
N ILE A 71 2.55 14.90 4.06
CA ILE A 71 1.37 14.31 3.46
C ILE A 71 0.56 13.49 4.48
N ILE A 72 1.18 12.94 5.53
CA ILE A 72 0.53 12.08 6.51
C ILE A 72 -0.54 12.84 7.34
N PRO A 73 -0.26 14.02 7.92
CA PRO A 73 -1.30 14.83 8.55
C PRO A 73 -2.42 15.24 7.61
N GLU A 74 -2.15 15.42 6.32
CA GLU A 74 -3.19 15.73 5.33
C GLU A 74 -4.11 14.50 5.09
N LEU A 75 -3.54 13.29 5.03
CA LEU A 75 -4.31 12.05 5.00
C LEU A 75 -5.14 11.86 6.29
N GLY A 76 -4.60 12.27 7.45
CA GLY A 76 -5.34 12.29 8.72
C GLY A 76 -6.55 13.22 8.67
N LYS A 77 -6.40 14.45 8.16
CA LYS A 77 -7.50 15.41 7.97
C LYS A 77 -8.55 14.89 7.00
N LEU A 78 -8.16 14.12 5.98
CA LEU A 78 -9.06 13.47 5.05
C LEU A 78 -9.81 12.30 5.70
N GLY A 79 -9.39 11.85 6.89
CA GLY A 79 -10.00 10.77 7.65
C GLY A 79 -9.68 9.35 7.15
N VAL A 80 -8.66 9.17 6.29
CA VAL A 80 -8.35 7.87 5.69
C VAL A 80 -7.42 7.01 6.54
N LEU A 81 -6.74 7.59 7.55
CA LEU A 81 -5.84 6.84 8.43
C LEU A 81 -6.64 6.03 9.46
N GLY A 82 -6.60 4.72 9.33
CA GLY A 82 -7.37 3.82 10.20
C GLY A 82 -8.89 3.94 10.01
N MET A 83 -9.38 4.42 8.86
CA MET A 83 -10.79 4.72 8.62
C MET A 83 -11.75 3.53 8.85
N HIS A 84 -11.28 2.30 8.72
CA HIS A 84 -12.04 1.06 8.96
C HIS A 84 -12.09 0.64 10.44
N LEU A 85 -11.41 1.37 11.33
CA LEU A 85 -11.44 1.15 12.76
C LEU A 85 -12.49 2.04 13.42
N THR A 86 -13.03 1.60 14.56
CA THR A 86 -14.08 2.32 15.28
C THR A 86 -13.56 2.93 16.58
N GLY A 87 -14.05 4.10 16.95
CA GLY A 87 -13.62 4.82 18.17
C GLY A 87 -12.24 5.49 18.01
N TYR A 88 -11.79 6.12 19.08
CA TYR A 88 -10.45 6.74 19.21
C TYR A 88 -10.11 7.72 18.07
N GLY A 89 -11.08 8.46 17.54
CA GLY A 89 -10.88 9.41 16.45
C GLY A 89 -10.85 8.80 15.05
N CYS A 90 -11.00 7.48 14.91
CA CYS A 90 -11.12 6.80 13.63
C CYS A 90 -12.52 6.97 13.04
N ALA A 91 -12.64 7.01 11.70
CA ALA A 91 -13.90 7.29 11.02
C ALA A 91 -14.96 6.17 11.14
N GLY A 92 -14.55 4.91 11.32
CA GLY A 92 -15.47 3.77 11.47
C GLY A 92 -16.24 3.42 10.19
N THR A 93 -15.65 3.63 9.02
CA THR A 93 -16.31 3.38 7.72
C THR A 93 -16.38 1.90 7.37
N GLY A 94 -17.29 1.56 6.42
CA GLY A 94 -17.41 0.22 5.88
C GLY A 94 -16.15 -0.26 5.12
N ALA A 95 -16.08 -1.56 4.90
CA ALA A 95 -14.94 -2.17 4.23
C ALA A 95 -14.83 -1.74 2.77
N VAL A 96 -15.96 -1.57 2.06
CA VAL A 96 -15.97 -1.07 0.68
C VAL A 96 -15.46 0.37 0.62
N ALA A 97 -15.87 1.23 1.53
CA ALA A 97 -15.39 2.61 1.65
C ALA A 97 -13.86 2.67 1.82
N TYR A 98 -13.31 1.84 2.72
CA TYR A 98 -11.86 1.70 2.87
C TYR A 98 -11.18 1.19 1.59
N GLY A 99 -11.76 0.18 0.95
CA GLY A 99 -11.27 -0.34 -0.33
C GLY A 99 -11.23 0.73 -1.42
N VAL A 100 -12.30 1.50 -1.55
CA VAL A 100 -12.42 2.62 -2.50
C VAL A 100 -11.36 3.69 -2.22
N ALA A 101 -11.13 4.05 -0.95
CA ALA A 101 -10.05 4.98 -0.58
C ALA A 101 -8.68 4.43 -0.99
N CYS A 102 -8.38 3.15 -0.74
CA CYS A 102 -7.15 2.50 -1.20
C CYS A 102 -7.01 2.55 -2.73
N ARG A 103 -8.11 2.32 -3.47
CA ARG A 103 -8.14 2.41 -4.93
C ARG A 103 -7.74 3.80 -5.45
N GLU A 104 -8.31 4.84 -4.88
CA GLU A 104 -8.01 6.21 -5.32
C GLU A 104 -6.59 6.65 -4.92
N LEU A 105 -6.10 6.28 -3.75
CA LEU A 105 -4.71 6.54 -3.34
C LEU A 105 -3.71 5.82 -4.26
N GLU A 106 -3.94 4.57 -4.61
CA GLU A 106 -3.02 3.78 -5.45
C GLU A 106 -3.15 4.12 -6.94
N ALA A 107 -4.25 4.75 -7.38
CA ALA A 107 -4.31 5.38 -8.70
C ALA A 107 -3.23 6.46 -8.87
N CYS A 108 -2.82 7.12 -7.79
CA CYS A 108 -1.65 7.98 -7.78
C CYS A 108 -0.37 7.17 -7.70
N ASP A 109 -0.17 6.45 -6.58
CA ASP A 109 1.05 5.67 -6.35
C ASP A 109 0.87 4.62 -5.26
N SER A 110 1.48 3.45 -5.45
CA SER A 110 1.46 2.39 -4.42
C SER A 110 2.15 2.81 -3.12
N GLY A 111 3.12 3.74 -3.17
CA GLY A 111 3.76 4.30 -1.98
C GLY A 111 2.78 5.11 -1.12
N LEU A 112 1.94 5.93 -1.75
CA LEU A 112 0.92 6.72 -1.05
C LEU A 112 -0.14 5.82 -0.40
N ARG A 113 -0.66 4.81 -1.13
CA ARG A 113 -1.58 3.83 -0.55
C ARG A 113 -0.91 3.04 0.57
N SER A 114 0.37 2.64 0.39
CA SER A 114 1.12 1.88 1.40
C SER A 114 1.28 2.69 2.70
N ALA A 115 1.53 4.00 2.62
CA ALA A 115 1.61 4.86 3.81
C ALA A 115 0.31 4.81 4.62
N ALA A 116 -0.86 4.95 3.98
CA ALA A 116 -2.16 4.87 4.65
C ALA A 116 -2.47 3.46 5.17
N SER A 117 -2.13 2.41 4.39
CA SER A 117 -2.38 1.02 4.76
C SER A 117 -1.50 0.56 5.93
N VAL A 118 -0.20 0.89 5.92
CA VAL A 118 0.71 0.56 7.03
C VAL A 118 0.28 1.28 8.30
N GLN A 119 -0.09 2.55 8.20
CA GLN A 119 -0.62 3.30 9.33
C GLN A 119 -1.87 2.63 9.90
N GLY A 120 -2.91 2.42 9.08
CA GLY A 120 -4.22 1.94 9.52
C GLY A 120 -4.24 0.44 9.84
N SER A 121 -3.77 -0.41 8.90
CA SER A 121 -3.96 -1.86 9.01
C SER A 121 -2.84 -2.59 9.72
N LEU A 122 -1.61 -2.05 9.71
CA LEU A 122 -0.46 -2.72 10.31
C LEU A 122 -0.01 -2.09 11.63
N SER A 123 -0.23 -0.79 11.83
CA SER A 123 0.19 -0.10 13.06
C SER A 123 -0.97 0.21 13.99
N MET A 124 -2.05 0.83 13.50
CA MET A 124 -3.22 1.15 14.32
C MET A 124 -4.05 -0.11 14.65
N TYR A 125 -4.29 -1.00 13.67
CA TYR A 125 -5.11 -2.19 13.87
C TYR A 125 -4.61 -3.10 15.01
N PRO A 126 -3.32 -3.47 15.14
CA PRO A 126 -2.87 -4.27 16.28
C PRO A 126 -3.04 -3.56 17.62
N ILE A 127 -2.85 -2.24 17.71
CA ILE A 127 -3.12 -1.47 18.93
C ILE A 127 -4.62 -1.49 19.22
N TRP A 128 -5.46 -1.20 18.23
CA TRP A 128 -6.92 -1.21 18.37
C TRP A 128 -7.47 -2.58 18.78
N ARG A 129 -6.95 -3.64 18.20
CA ARG A 129 -7.46 -5.01 18.38
C ARG A 129 -6.90 -5.69 19.63
N TYR A 130 -5.65 -5.42 19.97
CA TYR A 130 -4.88 -6.18 20.97
C TYR A 130 -4.24 -5.33 22.06
N GLY A 131 -4.32 -4.03 21.97
CA GLY A 131 -3.80 -3.10 22.98
C GLY A 131 -4.68 -3.01 24.21
N SER A 132 -4.09 -2.56 25.31
CA SER A 132 -4.86 -2.12 26.48
C SER A 132 -5.60 -0.81 26.18
N GLU A 133 -6.56 -0.43 27.05
CA GLU A 133 -7.31 0.82 26.86
C GLU A 133 -6.38 2.05 26.95
N GLU A 134 -5.34 1.99 27.78
CA GLU A 134 -4.34 3.05 27.90
C GLU A 134 -3.54 3.16 26.60
N GLN A 135 -3.08 2.06 26.00
CA GLN A 135 -2.37 2.04 24.72
C GLN A 135 -3.24 2.59 23.59
N LYS A 136 -4.52 2.20 23.55
CA LYS A 136 -5.48 2.70 22.55
C LYS A 136 -5.70 4.20 22.69
N ALA A 137 -5.95 4.67 23.93
CA ALA A 137 -6.21 6.08 24.20
C ALA A 137 -4.98 6.98 23.94
N GLU A 138 -3.78 6.46 24.18
CA GLU A 138 -2.54 7.19 23.93
C GLU A 138 -2.23 7.34 22.43
N TRP A 139 -2.33 6.24 21.68
CA TRP A 139 -1.78 6.20 20.32
C TRP A 139 -2.81 6.44 19.22
N LEU A 140 -4.00 5.82 19.29
CA LEU A 140 -4.91 5.81 18.15
C LEU A 140 -5.42 7.20 17.74
N PRO A 141 -5.81 8.13 18.65
CA PRO A 141 -6.26 9.45 18.23
C PRO A 141 -5.18 10.24 17.47
N ARG A 142 -3.95 10.20 17.97
CA ARG A 142 -2.81 10.87 17.34
C ARG A 142 -2.44 10.26 15.99
N MET A 143 -2.56 8.94 15.88
CA MET A 143 -2.29 8.21 14.63
C MET A 143 -3.40 8.44 13.60
N ALA A 144 -4.66 8.51 14.01
CA ALA A 144 -5.79 8.84 13.14
C ALA A 144 -5.69 10.28 12.59
N ALA A 145 -5.25 11.23 13.41
CA ALA A 145 -4.97 12.61 13.00
C ALA A 145 -3.70 12.76 12.13
N GLY A 146 -2.86 11.71 12.03
CA GLY A 146 -1.57 11.78 11.33
C GLY A 146 -0.48 12.53 12.11
N GLU A 147 -0.70 12.82 13.39
CA GLU A 147 0.27 13.45 14.29
C GLU A 147 1.35 12.47 14.75
N ALA A 148 1.00 11.18 14.86
CA ALA A 148 1.92 10.08 15.13
C ALA A 148 1.92 9.09 13.98
N ILE A 149 3.11 8.71 13.53
CA ILE A 149 3.34 7.73 12.46
C ILE A 149 3.72 6.40 13.08
N GLY A 150 3.08 5.32 12.63
CA GLY A 150 3.41 3.96 13.01
C GLY A 150 4.18 3.21 11.94
N CYS A 151 4.93 2.19 12.38
CA CYS A 151 5.49 1.17 11.49
C CYS A 151 5.27 -0.23 12.07
N PHE A 152 5.51 -1.26 11.24
CA PHE A 152 5.21 -2.65 11.58
C PHE A 152 6.43 -3.54 11.36
N GLY A 153 7.07 -3.96 12.44
CA GLY A 153 8.28 -4.77 12.45
C GLY A 153 7.98 -6.26 12.60
N LEU A 154 7.75 -6.97 11.48
CA LEU A 154 7.57 -8.43 11.46
C LEU A 154 8.73 -9.11 10.73
N THR A 155 8.92 -8.77 9.45
CA THR A 155 9.91 -9.37 8.54
C THR A 155 11.34 -9.14 9.02
N GLU A 156 12.18 -10.17 8.90
CA GLU A 156 13.60 -10.15 9.22
C GLU A 156 14.45 -10.45 7.98
N PRO A 157 15.77 -10.15 7.99
CA PRO A 157 16.64 -10.45 6.85
C PRO A 157 16.56 -11.91 6.38
N ASP A 158 16.46 -12.87 7.32
CA ASP A 158 16.44 -14.31 7.02
C ASP A 158 15.03 -14.92 7.06
N HIS A 159 14.01 -14.18 7.51
CA HIS A 159 12.64 -14.68 7.74
C HIS A 159 11.59 -13.72 7.16
N GLY A 160 11.25 -13.92 5.87
CA GLY A 160 10.19 -13.19 5.17
C GLY A 160 8.90 -14.02 5.11
N SER A 161 8.86 -15.01 4.22
CA SER A 161 7.69 -15.88 4.00
C SER A 161 7.40 -16.83 5.16
N ASP A 162 8.39 -17.12 6.00
CA ASP A 162 8.24 -17.91 7.24
C ASP A 162 8.50 -17.04 8.49
N PRO A 163 7.52 -16.24 8.93
CA PRO A 163 7.68 -15.41 10.11
C PRO A 163 7.72 -16.23 11.43
N ALA A 164 7.37 -17.52 11.39
CA ALA A 164 7.48 -18.40 12.56
C ALA A 164 8.92 -18.60 13.02
N GLY A 165 9.87 -18.54 12.07
CA GLY A 165 11.29 -18.70 12.34
C GLY A 165 11.99 -17.41 12.83
N MET A 166 11.27 -16.33 13.14
CA MET A 166 11.87 -15.05 13.55
C MET A 166 12.90 -15.22 14.64
N ARG A 167 13.99 -14.46 14.54
CA ARG A 167 15.11 -14.46 15.49
C ARG A 167 15.09 -13.28 16.46
N THR A 168 14.34 -12.21 16.14
CA THR A 168 14.13 -11.13 17.11
C THR A 168 13.46 -11.73 18.34
N PHE A 169 14.10 -11.52 19.49
CA PHE A 169 13.68 -12.13 20.73
C PHE A 169 13.57 -11.10 21.85
N ALA A 170 12.55 -11.27 22.68
CA ALA A 170 12.31 -10.50 23.89
C ALA A 170 12.44 -11.42 25.08
N ARG A 171 13.42 -11.13 25.95
CA ARG A 171 13.56 -11.83 27.25
C ARG A 171 12.96 -11.01 28.37
N PRO A 172 12.31 -11.66 29.36
CA PRO A 172 11.91 -10.98 30.58
C PRO A 172 13.12 -10.56 31.40
N ASP A 173 13.04 -9.40 32.05
CA ASP A 173 14.06 -8.89 32.98
C ASP A 173 13.40 -8.13 34.14
N GLY A 174 13.09 -8.83 35.23
CA GLY A 174 12.22 -8.35 36.30
C GLY A 174 10.78 -8.17 35.79
N SER A 175 10.26 -6.94 35.93
CA SER A 175 8.95 -6.55 35.36
C SER A 175 9.03 -6.13 33.91
N ASP A 176 10.23 -5.93 33.37
CA ASP A 176 10.46 -5.37 32.05
C ASP A 176 10.74 -6.46 31.01
N TRP A 177 10.84 -6.02 29.75
CA TRP A 177 11.28 -6.82 28.64
C TRP A 177 12.52 -6.23 27.99
N VAL A 178 13.44 -7.05 27.51
CA VAL A 178 14.62 -6.64 26.76
C VAL A 178 14.58 -7.29 25.39
N LEU A 179 14.49 -6.46 24.33
CA LEU A 179 14.37 -6.88 22.94
C LEU A 179 15.68 -6.76 22.21
N SER A 180 16.07 -7.81 21.47
CA SER A 180 17.23 -7.80 20.58
C SER A 180 16.90 -8.46 19.25
N GLY A 181 17.37 -7.86 18.14
CA GLY A 181 17.16 -8.37 16.79
C GLY A 181 17.13 -7.29 15.72
N THR A 182 16.76 -7.70 14.50
CA THR A 182 16.71 -6.83 13.33
C THR A 182 15.44 -7.09 12.55
N LYS A 183 14.75 -6.01 12.13
CA LYS A 183 13.59 -6.08 11.21
C LYS A 183 13.95 -5.43 9.88
N MET A 184 13.46 -5.99 8.79
CA MET A 184 13.82 -5.62 7.42
C MET A 184 12.59 -5.25 6.60
N TRP A 185 12.77 -4.34 5.65
CA TRP A 185 11.72 -3.87 4.73
C TRP A 185 10.56 -3.16 5.41
N ILE A 186 10.84 -2.38 6.45
CA ILE A 186 9.82 -1.74 7.28
C ILE A 186 9.43 -0.38 6.72
N THR A 187 8.22 -0.28 6.19
CA THR A 187 7.66 1.00 5.70
C THR A 187 7.56 2.00 6.85
N ASN A 188 7.96 3.23 6.59
CA ASN A 188 7.99 4.35 7.53
C ASN A 188 8.94 4.18 8.73
N GLY A 189 9.82 3.15 8.76
CA GLY A 189 10.61 2.83 9.95
C GLY A 189 11.42 3.99 10.52
N SER A 190 12.08 4.78 9.67
CA SER A 190 12.94 5.91 10.11
C SER A 190 12.14 7.14 10.53
N ILE A 191 10.90 7.28 10.08
CA ILE A 191 10.03 8.42 10.42
C ILE A 191 8.93 8.09 11.43
N ALA A 192 8.80 6.80 11.83
CA ALA A 192 7.80 6.34 12.77
C ALA A 192 8.02 6.93 14.18
N ASP A 193 6.95 7.31 14.84
CA ASP A 193 6.94 7.74 16.24
C ASP A 193 6.72 6.53 17.17
N ILE A 194 6.11 5.46 16.63
CA ILE A 194 5.89 4.19 17.32
C ILE A 194 6.09 3.01 16.36
N ALA A 195 6.84 2.00 16.78
CA ALA A 195 6.97 0.74 16.06
C ALA A 195 6.20 -0.38 16.77
N VAL A 196 5.35 -1.10 16.03
CA VAL A 196 4.77 -2.37 16.48
C VAL A 196 5.73 -3.47 16.08
N VAL A 197 6.49 -4.01 17.02
CA VAL A 197 7.52 -5.02 16.79
C VAL A 197 7.05 -6.39 17.30
N TRP A 198 7.06 -7.38 16.43
CA TRP A 198 6.78 -8.77 16.79
C TRP A 198 8.09 -9.49 17.11
N ALA A 199 8.14 -10.13 18.27
CA ALA A 199 9.31 -10.84 18.75
C ALA A 199 8.92 -12.18 19.39
N GLY A 200 9.83 -13.18 19.29
CA GLY A 200 9.74 -14.41 20.06
C GLY A 200 9.94 -14.12 21.54
N THR A 201 9.26 -14.86 22.41
CA THR A 201 9.45 -14.87 23.85
C THR A 201 9.48 -16.33 24.33
N PRO A 202 9.85 -16.62 25.60
CA PRO A 202 9.72 -17.98 26.13
C PRO A 202 8.30 -18.56 26.05
N GLU A 203 7.29 -17.68 25.99
CA GLU A 203 5.85 -18.05 25.94
C GLU A 203 5.27 -18.03 24.53
N GLY A 204 6.07 -17.74 23.50
CA GLY A 204 5.65 -17.61 22.11
C GLY A 204 5.81 -16.19 21.58
N ILE A 205 5.26 -15.92 20.40
CA ILE A 205 5.40 -14.61 19.74
C ILE A 205 4.47 -13.59 20.41
N ARG A 206 5.02 -12.39 20.72
CA ARG A 206 4.28 -11.26 21.29
C ARG A 206 4.52 -9.99 20.46
N GLY A 207 3.58 -9.06 20.51
CA GLY A 207 3.72 -7.72 19.94
C GLY A 207 4.17 -6.71 21.00
N PHE A 208 5.09 -5.83 20.63
CA PHE A 208 5.65 -4.80 21.52
C PHE A 208 5.51 -3.43 20.86
N LEU A 209 5.10 -2.44 21.64
CA LEU A 209 5.10 -1.03 21.25
C LEU A 209 6.45 -0.42 21.62
N VAL A 210 7.23 -0.03 20.60
CA VAL A 210 8.55 0.56 20.78
C VAL A 210 8.51 2.02 20.35
N PRO A 211 8.47 2.99 21.31
CA PRO A 211 8.49 4.40 20.99
C PRO A 211 9.80 4.84 20.35
N ARG A 212 9.72 5.86 19.48
CA ARG A 212 10.91 6.52 18.93
C ARG A 212 11.79 7.06 20.04
N GLY A 213 13.11 6.91 19.91
CA GLY A 213 14.08 7.40 20.88
C GLY A 213 14.31 6.46 22.07
N THR A 214 13.66 5.30 22.13
CA THR A 214 13.98 4.27 23.12
C THR A 214 15.47 3.88 22.96
N PRO A 215 16.26 3.88 24.03
CA PRO A 215 17.67 3.49 23.97
C PRO A 215 17.85 2.10 23.35
N GLY A 216 18.83 1.98 22.44
CA GLY A 216 19.09 0.74 21.68
C GLY A 216 18.21 0.54 20.44
N PHE A 217 17.16 1.37 20.23
CA PHE A 217 16.33 1.31 19.03
C PHE A 217 16.79 2.30 17.98
N THR A 218 17.15 1.81 16.79
CA THR A 218 17.56 2.64 15.64
C THR A 218 16.92 2.14 14.35
N ALA A 219 16.80 3.04 13.37
CA ALA A 219 16.28 2.73 12.04
C ALA A 219 17.19 3.32 10.96
N ARG A 220 17.40 2.58 9.87
CA ARG A 220 18.20 3.01 8.72
C ARG A 220 17.43 2.78 7.43
N ASP A 221 17.41 3.77 6.54
CA ASP A 221 16.69 3.67 5.28
C ASP A 221 17.41 2.76 4.27
N ILE A 222 16.61 1.96 3.58
CA ILE A 222 17.04 1.12 2.47
C ILE A 222 16.95 1.95 1.20
N HIS A 223 18.11 2.32 0.66
CA HIS A 223 18.24 3.07 -0.58
C HIS A 223 18.35 2.16 -1.82
N LYS A 224 18.41 2.77 -3.01
CA LYS A 224 18.61 2.10 -4.31
C LYS A 224 17.50 1.10 -4.69
N LYS A 225 16.31 1.25 -4.16
CA LYS A 225 15.13 0.52 -4.63
C LYS A 225 14.70 1.08 -5.99
N LEU A 226 14.24 0.22 -6.90
CA LEU A 226 13.59 0.61 -8.16
C LEU A 226 12.06 0.53 -8.07
N SER A 227 11.56 -0.11 -7.03
CA SER A 227 10.14 -0.27 -6.72
C SER A 227 9.80 0.50 -5.45
N LEU A 228 8.57 1.01 -5.32
CA LEU A 228 8.10 1.79 -4.16
C LEU A 228 9.11 2.90 -3.76
N ARG A 229 9.56 3.66 -4.74
CA ARG A 229 10.54 4.73 -4.47
C ARG A 229 9.90 5.86 -3.67
N ALA A 230 8.66 6.26 -4.00
CA ALA A 230 7.88 7.19 -3.19
C ALA A 230 7.33 6.52 -1.91
N SER A 231 8.18 5.82 -1.18
CA SER A 231 7.88 5.14 0.08
C SER A 231 9.16 4.96 0.88
N ILE A 232 9.19 5.47 2.09
CA ILE A 232 10.30 5.25 3.01
C ILE A 232 10.26 3.79 3.47
N THR A 233 11.38 3.10 3.37
CA THR A 233 11.51 1.69 3.76
C THR A 233 12.81 1.54 4.53
N SER A 234 12.77 0.93 5.71
CA SER A 234 13.90 0.92 6.63
C SER A 234 14.22 -0.48 7.15
N GLU A 235 15.39 -0.61 7.67
CA GLU A 235 15.83 -1.67 8.58
C GLU A 235 15.72 -1.14 10.01
N LEU A 236 15.15 -1.91 10.93
CA LEU A 236 15.08 -1.58 12.36
C LEU A 236 16.08 -2.45 13.14
N HIS A 237 16.89 -1.82 13.97
CA HIS A 237 17.84 -2.49 14.85
C HIS A 237 17.41 -2.32 16.30
N LEU A 238 17.35 -3.44 17.03
CA LEU A 238 17.03 -3.51 18.45
C LEU A 238 18.24 -4.13 19.16
N ASP A 239 18.96 -3.30 19.91
CA ASP A 239 20.15 -3.67 20.68
C ASP A 239 19.85 -3.50 22.16
N GLU A 240 19.47 -4.61 22.81
CA GLU A 240 19.10 -4.64 24.24
C GLU A 240 18.05 -3.57 24.61
N VAL A 241 17.03 -3.38 23.76
CA VAL A 241 15.97 -2.38 23.94
C VAL A 241 15.12 -2.75 25.14
N ARG A 242 15.21 -1.96 26.22
CA ARG A 242 14.42 -2.17 27.43
C ARG A 242 13.06 -1.50 27.33
N LEU A 243 12.02 -2.27 27.58
CA LEU A 243 10.61 -1.83 27.56
C LEU A 243 9.90 -2.24 28.85
N PRO A 244 9.03 -1.39 29.40
CA PRO A 244 8.18 -1.76 30.55
C PRO A 244 7.18 -2.84 30.15
N ALA A 245 6.64 -3.57 31.11
CA ALA A 245 5.60 -4.57 30.90
C ALA A 245 4.40 -4.02 30.12
N ALA A 246 4.05 -2.75 30.33
CA ALA A 246 2.96 -2.06 29.65
C ALA A 246 3.20 -1.85 28.14
N ALA A 247 4.40 -2.11 27.61
CA ALA A 247 4.68 -2.01 26.17
C ALA A 247 4.20 -3.24 25.37
N VAL A 248 3.86 -4.34 26.04
CA VAL A 248 3.33 -5.55 25.39
C VAL A 248 1.87 -5.33 24.98
N LEU A 249 1.48 -5.83 23.81
CA LEU A 249 0.07 -5.95 23.43
C LEU A 249 -0.55 -7.12 24.21
N PRO A 250 -1.44 -6.86 25.19
CA PRO A 250 -1.87 -7.89 26.15
C PRO A 250 -2.82 -8.93 25.55
N GLU A 251 -3.64 -8.54 24.56
CA GLU A 251 -4.76 -9.34 24.05
C GLU A 251 -4.35 -10.35 22.96
N VAL A 252 -3.04 -10.59 22.76
CA VAL A 252 -2.57 -11.48 21.69
C VAL A 252 -1.30 -12.23 22.03
N SER A 253 -1.22 -13.48 21.58
CA SER A 253 0.00 -14.30 21.54
C SER A 253 0.02 -15.17 20.29
N GLY A 254 1.23 -15.55 19.86
CA GLY A 254 1.46 -16.37 18.67
C GLY A 254 1.29 -15.63 17.34
N LEU A 255 1.43 -16.37 16.24
CA LEU A 255 1.36 -15.83 14.88
C LEU A 255 -0.01 -15.27 14.48
N LYS A 256 -1.08 -15.63 15.18
CA LYS A 256 -2.42 -15.10 14.90
C LYS A 256 -2.44 -13.57 14.90
N GLY A 257 -1.67 -12.93 15.79
CA GLY A 257 -1.55 -11.49 15.87
C GLY A 257 -1.09 -10.86 14.57
N PRO A 258 0.18 -11.06 14.16
CA PRO A 258 0.71 -10.44 12.96
C PRO A 258 -0.02 -10.89 11.68
N LEU A 259 -0.47 -12.14 11.59
CA LEU A 259 -1.19 -12.64 10.42
C LEU A 259 -2.57 -12.00 10.25
N SER A 260 -3.26 -11.64 11.35
CA SER A 260 -4.51 -10.88 11.26
C SER A 260 -4.28 -9.47 10.72
N CYS A 261 -3.21 -8.79 11.15
CA CYS A 261 -2.82 -7.49 10.62
C CYS A 261 -2.53 -7.55 9.11
N LEU A 262 -1.80 -8.59 8.68
CA LEU A 262 -1.53 -8.82 7.26
C LEU A 262 -2.82 -9.08 6.47
N THR A 263 -3.83 -9.73 7.04
CA THR A 263 -5.12 -9.94 6.36
C THR A 263 -5.83 -8.62 6.10
N GLU A 264 -5.82 -7.69 7.08
CA GLU A 264 -6.37 -6.34 6.92
C GLU A 264 -5.63 -5.55 5.82
N ALA A 265 -4.30 -5.57 5.84
CA ALA A 265 -3.51 -4.86 4.85
C ALA A 265 -3.63 -5.44 3.43
N ARG A 266 -3.66 -6.77 3.29
CA ARG A 266 -3.90 -7.47 2.01
C ARG A 266 -5.24 -7.11 1.38
N PHE A 267 -6.26 -6.90 2.20
CA PHE A 267 -7.56 -6.41 1.73
C PHE A 267 -7.41 -5.05 1.04
N GLY A 268 -6.72 -4.09 1.66
CA GLY A 268 -6.43 -2.78 1.07
C GLY A 268 -5.59 -2.87 -0.22
N ILE A 269 -4.65 -3.83 -0.31
CA ILE A 269 -3.87 -4.08 -1.53
C ILE A 269 -4.77 -4.59 -2.66
N ALA A 270 -5.65 -5.57 -2.37
CA ALA A 270 -6.53 -6.15 -3.39
C ALA A 270 -7.43 -5.10 -4.07
N TRP A 271 -7.81 -4.05 -3.35
CA TRP A 271 -8.52 -2.91 -3.87
C TRP A 271 -7.58 -1.89 -4.55
N GLY A 272 -6.51 -1.51 -3.86
CA GLY A 272 -5.61 -0.44 -4.28
C GLY A 272 -5.05 -0.64 -5.68
N VAL A 273 -4.56 -1.84 -5.99
CA VAL A 273 -3.94 -2.15 -7.29
C VAL A 273 -4.90 -1.98 -8.48
N THR A 274 -6.22 -2.04 -8.25
CA THR A 274 -7.21 -1.74 -9.30
C THR A 274 -7.19 -0.26 -9.68
N GLY A 275 -6.80 0.61 -8.75
CA GLY A 275 -6.57 2.04 -9.01
C GLY A 275 -5.35 2.28 -9.89
N ALA A 276 -4.23 1.63 -9.59
CA ALA A 276 -3.02 1.67 -10.42
C ALA A 276 -3.31 1.16 -11.83
N ALA A 277 -4.02 0.03 -11.94
CA ALA A 277 -4.43 -0.54 -13.22
C ALA A 277 -5.35 0.40 -14.02
N ARG A 278 -6.33 1.03 -13.37
CA ARG A 278 -7.20 2.03 -13.98
C ARG A 278 -6.41 3.21 -14.52
N ASN A 279 -5.53 3.79 -13.73
CA ASN A 279 -4.71 4.92 -14.15
C ASN A 279 -3.80 4.59 -15.34
N CYS A 280 -3.24 3.37 -15.38
CA CYS A 280 -2.48 2.90 -16.52
C CYS A 280 -3.32 2.74 -17.79
N LEU A 281 -4.53 2.17 -17.68
CA LEU A 281 -5.45 2.02 -18.81
C LEU A 281 -5.91 3.38 -19.35
N GLU A 282 -6.34 4.29 -18.48
CA GLU A 282 -6.76 5.65 -18.85
C GLU A 282 -5.64 6.40 -19.58
N SER A 283 -4.42 6.36 -19.03
CA SER A 283 -3.23 6.96 -19.68
C SER A 283 -2.94 6.35 -21.07
N ALA A 284 -3.11 5.03 -21.21
CA ALA A 284 -2.90 4.37 -22.51
C ALA A 284 -3.99 4.75 -23.52
N ILE A 285 -5.24 4.89 -23.10
CA ILE A 285 -6.35 5.32 -23.95
C ILE A 285 -6.12 6.75 -24.43
N ASP A 286 -5.81 7.69 -23.54
CA ASP A 286 -5.60 9.08 -23.87
C ASP A 286 -4.42 9.27 -24.83
N TYR A 287 -3.32 8.59 -24.56
CA TYR A 287 -2.17 8.60 -25.44
C TYR A 287 -2.51 8.01 -26.82
N ALA A 288 -3.20 6.88 -26.88
CA ALA A 288 -3.55 6.22 -28.14
C ALA A 288 -4.52 7.05 -28.99
N ARG A 289 -5.38 7.87 -28.38
CA ARG A 289 -6.31 8.77 -29.09
C ARG A 289 -5.64 10.00 -29.67
N THR A 290 -4.54 10.45 -29.07
CA THR A 290 -3.85 11.68 -29.46
C THR A 290 -2.59 11.43 -30.28
N ARG A 291 -1.89 10.31 -30.06
CA ARG A 291 -0.68 9.95 -30.80
C ARG A 291 -1.00 9.45 -32.20
N GLU A 292 -0.48 10.12 -33.20
CA GLU A 292 -0.65 9.71 -34.61
C GLU A 292 0.59 8.99 -35.13
N GLN A 293 0.35 7.95 -35.93
CA GLN A 293 1.30 7.27 -36.77
C GLN A 293 0.58 6.79 -38.03
N PHE A 294 1.28 6.77 -39.16
CA PHE A 294 0.73 6.42 -40.49
C PHE A 294 -0.53 7.25 -40.83
N GLY A 295 -0.51 8.55 -40.42
CA GLY A 295 -1.54 9.53 -40.76
C GLY A 295 -2.84 9.40 -39.96
N LYS A 296 -2.88 8.65 -38.85
CA LYS A 296 -4.05 8.49 -38.00
C LYS A 296 -3.70 8.15 -36.54
N PRO A 297 -4.61 8.40 -35.58
CA PRO A 297 -4.40 8.02 -34.19
C PRO A 297 -4.10 6.52 -34.03
N ILE A 298 -3.14 6.17 -33.15
CA ILE A 298 -2.79 4.75 -32.95
C ILE A 298 -3.92 3.93 -32.36
N ALA A 299 -4.92 4.56 -31.72
CA ALA A 299 -6.17 3.92 -31.29
C ALA A 299 -6.97 3.29 -32.46
N SER A 300 -6.74 3.72 -33.69
CA SER A 300 -7.44 3.16 -34.88
C SER A 300 -6.86 1.83 -35.39
N PHE A 301 -5.73 1.36 -34.81
CA PHE A 301 -5.12 0.10 -35.19
C PHE A 301 -5.66 -1.06 -34.34
N GLN A 302 -5.98 -2.18 -35.00
CA GLN A 302 -6.58 -3.36 -34.35
C GLN A 302 -5.72 -3.91 -33.21
N LEU A 303 -4.39 -3.96 -33.35
CA LEU A 303 -3.49 -4.45 -32.30
C LEU A 303 -3.48 -3.53 -31.06
N THR A 304 -3.66 -2.22 -31.24
CA THR A 304 -3.80 -1.28 -30.11
C THR A 304 -5.16 -1.49 -29.42
N GLN A 305 -6.25 -1.57 -30.18
CA GLN A 305 -7.58 -1.83 -29.64
C GLN A 305 -7.64 -3.18 -28.90
N ALA A 306 -7.00 -4.22 -29.41
CA ALA A 306 -6.92 -5.51 -28.72
C ALA A 306 -6.26 -5.39 -27.35
N LYS A 307 -5.12 -4.67 -27.25
CA LYS A 307 -4.45 -4.42 -25.96
C LYS A 307 -5.36 -3.66 -24.98
N LEU A 308 -5.98 -2.56 -25.45
CA LEU A 308 -6.89 -1.76 -24.60
C LEU A 308 -8.09 -2.58 -24.12
N SER A 309 -8.66 -3.43 -24.98
CA SER A 309 -9.80 -4.28 -24.65
C SER A 309 -9.47 -5.33 -23.59
N TRP A 310 -8.31 -5.98 -23.70
CA TRP A 310 -7.89 -6.96 -22.69
C TRP A 310 -7.52 -6.29 -21.36
N MET A 311 -6.83 -5.14 -21.37
CA MET A 311 -6.58 -4.37 -20.16
C MET A 311 -7.88 -3.97 -19.45
N ALA A 312 -8.90 -3.53 -20.19
CA ALA A 312 -10.20 -3.19 -19.64
C ALA A 312 -10.89 -4.42 -19.03
N ALA A 313 -10.92 -5.57 -19.74
CA ALA A 313 -11.53 -6.80 -19.25
C ALA A 313 -10.87 -7.29 -17.94
N ASP A 314 -9.53 -7.23 -17.84
CA ASP A 314 -8.80 -7.60 -16.63
C ASP A 314 -9.05 -6.64 -15.47
N LEU A 315 -9.11 -5.32 -15.76
CA LEU A 315 -9.47 -4.31 -14.77
C LEU A 315 -10.86 -4.56 -14.18
N TYR A 316 -11.86 -4.78 -15.03
CA TYR A 316 -13.24 -4.97 -14.57
C TYR A 316 -13.41 -6.24 -13.73
N ARG A 317 -12.76 -7.35 -14.13
CA ARG A 317 -12.72 -8.57 -13.30
C ARG A 317 -12.11 -8.31 -11.93
N SER A 318 -11.01 -7.55 -11.88
CA SER A 318 -10.34 -7.20 -10.64
C SER A 318 -11.18 -6.30 -9.74
N GLN A 319 -11.86 -5.32 -10.31
CA GLN A 319 -12.76 -4.42 -9.57
C GLN A 319 -13.99 -5.15 -9.01
N LEU A 320 -14.61 -6.02 -9.80
CA LEU A 320 -15.75 -6.83 -9.35
C LEU A 320 -15.34 -7.79 -8.22
N LEU A 321 -14.17 -8.41 -8.31
CA LEU A 321 -13.64 -9.26 -7.24
C LEU A 321 -13.36 -8.46 -5.96
N ALA A 322 -12.78 -7.26 -6.09
CA ALA A 322 -12.54 -6.37 -4.96
C ALA A 322 -13.86 -5.95 -4.29
N LEU A 323 -14.86 -5.54 -5.07
CA LEU A 323 -16.18 -5.15 -4.57
C LEU A 323 -16.87 -6.32 -3.85
N HIS A 324 -16.87 -7.52 -4.45
CA HIS A 324 -17.41 -8.71 -3.82
C HIS A 324 -16.72 -9.02 -2.48
N LEU A 325 -15.38 -8.95 -2.45
CA LEU A 325 -14.60 -9.14 -1.22
C LEU A 325 -14.98 -8.10 -0.14
N GLY A 326 -15.20 -6.85 -0.54
CA GLY A 326 -15.63 -5.77 0.35
C GLY A 326 -17.00 -6.09 0.98
N ARG A 327 -17.98 -6.49 0.18
CA ARG A 327 -19.31 -6.86 0.68
C ARG A 327 -19.27 -8.10 1.59
N LEU A 328 -18.44 -9.10 1.29
CA LEU A 328 -18.22 -10.23 2.20
C LEU A 328 -17.63 -9.80 3.54
N LYS A 329 -16.70 -8.83 3.53
CA LYS A 329 -16.09 -8.32 4.76
C LYS A 329 -17.10 -7.53 5.60
N GLU A 330 -17.96 -6.73 4.99
CA GLU A 330 -19.06 -6.01 5.67
C GLU A 330 -20.09 -6.98 6.28
N ALA A 331 -20.35 -8.09 5.60
CA ALA A 331 -21.20 -9.17 6.11
C ALA A 331 -20.52 -10.04 7.20
N GLY A 332 -19.26 -9.77 7.56
CA GLY A 332 -18.51 -10.56 8.56
C GLY A 332 -18.16 -11.98 8.09
N SER A 333 -18.22 -12.26 6.79
CA SER A 333 -18.04 -13.60 6.21
C SER A 333 -16.74 -13.78 5.41
N VAL A 334 -15.87 -12.76 5.38
CA VAL A 334 -14.60 -12.83 4.66
C VAL A 334 -13.61 -13.77 5.37
N SER A 335 -12.93 -14.61 4.59
CA SER A 335 -11.86 -15.49 5.06
C SER A 335 -10.47 -15.06 4.55
N PRO A 336 -9.38 -15.42 5.24
CA PRO A 336 -8.02 -15.11 4.76
C PRO A 336 -7.71 -15.67 3.37
N VAL A 337 -8.31 -16.80 2.99
CA VAL A 337 -8.13 -17.41 1.66
C VAL A 337 -8.78 -16.55 0.57
N GLN A 338 -9.96 -16.02 0.81
CA GLN A 338 -10.62 -15.10 -0.14
C GLN A 338 -9.80 -13.82 -0.35
N VAL A 339 -9.21 -13.28 0.73
CA VAL A 339 -8.28 -12.14 0.65
C VAL A 339 -7.03 -12.52 -0.15
N SER A 340 -6.49 -13.73 0.06
CA SER A 340 -5.34 -14.25 -0.72
C SER A 340 -5.65 -14.37 -2.21
N ILE A 341 -6.83 -14.90 -2.57
CA ILE A 341 -7.28 -14.99 -3.97
C ILE A 341 -7.32 -13.59 -4.60
N ALA A 342 -7.96 -12.65 -3.93
CA ALA A 342 -8.12 -11.31 -4.48
C ALA A 342 -6.77 -10.56 -4.59
N LYS A 343 -5.91 -10.63 -3.56
CA LYS A 343 -4.56 -10.01 -3.62
C LYS A 343 -3.75 -10.61 -4.77
N MET A 344 -3.65 -11.91 -4.85
CA MET A 344 -2.86 -12.61 -5.87
C MET A 344 -3.32 -12.25 -7.28
N THR A 345 -4.62 -12.38 -7.56
CA THR A 345 -5.14 -12.20 -8.93
C THR A 345 -5.15 -10.73 -9.35
N ASN A 346 -5.56 -9.81 -8.46
CA ASN A 346 -5.65 -8.40 -8.79
C ASN A 346 -4.26 -7.75 -8.98
N VAL A 347 -3.26 -8.15 -8.18
CA VAL A 347 -1.88 -7.67 -8.36
C VAL A 347 -1.30 -8.17 -9.69
N ARG A 348 -1.52 -9.44 -10.04
CA ARG A 348 -1.10 -10.01 -11.32
C ARG A 348 -1.73 -9.24 -12.49
N SER A 349 -3.04 -9.04 -12.46
CA SER A 349 -3.73 -8.27 -13.50
C SER A 349 -3.21 -6.83 -13.58
N ALA A 350 -2.98 -6.17 -12.45
CA ALA A 350 -2.52 -4.79 -12.44
C ALA A 350 -1.13 -4.61 -13.05
N ILE A 351 -0.17 -5.51 -12.74
CA ILE A 351 1.18 -5.44 -13.30
C ILE A 351 1.16 -5.72 -14.82
N ASP A 352 0.33 -6.65 -15.28
CA ASP A 352 0.19 -6.95 -16.70
C ASP A 352 -0.44 -5.77 -17.45
N ILE A 353 -1.46 -5.12 -16.88
CA ILE A 353 -2.05 -3.89 -17.41
C ILE A 353 -0.99 -2.77 -17.48
N ALA A 354 -0.22 -2.55 -16.43
CA ALA A 354 0.81 -1.51 -16.40
C ALA A 354 1.89 -1.73 -17.48
N ARG A 355 2.35 -2.97 -17.66
CA ARG A 355 3.31 -3.37 -18.70
C ARG A 355 2.73 -3.18 -20.12
N GLN A 356 1.47 -3.55 -20.33
CA GLN A 356 0.80 -3.34 -21.62
C GLN A 356 0.59 -1.86 -21.92
N ALA A 357 0.14 -1.07 -20.94
CA ALA A 357 -0.01 0.37 -21.07
C ALA A 357 1.33 1.03 -21.45
N ARG A 358 2.44 0.69 -20.76
CA ARG A 358 3.77 1.13 -21.11
C ARG A 358 4.11 0.81 -22.58
N THR A 359 3.72 -0.36 -23.07
CA THR A 359 3.97 -0.76 -24.45
C THR A 359 3.18 0.10 -25.45
N VAL A 360 1.93 0.47 -25.13
CA VAL A 360 1.11 1.36 -25.97
C VAL A 360 1.75 2.74 -26.11
N LEU A 361 2.37 3.25 -25.05
CA LEU A 361 3.04 4.55 -25.05
C LEU A 361 4.41 4.54 -25.77
N GLY A 362 4.93 3.39 -26.15
CA GLY A 362 6.23 3.29 -26.83
C GLY A 362 7.38 3.84 -25.99
N ALA A 363 8.22 4.71 -26.58
CA ALA A 363 9.35 5.34 -25.89
C ALA A 363 8.90 6.27 -24.74
N SER A 364 7.80 7.00 -24.91
CA SER A 364 7.23 7.83 -23.83
C SER A 364 6.86 7.01 -22.59
N GLY A 365 6.51 5.74 -22.77
CA GLY A 365 6.16 4.83 -21.70
C GLY A 365 7.29 4.43 -20.74
N VAL A 366 8.56 4.83 -21.00
CA VAL A 366 9.69 4.56 -20.10
C VAL A 366 10.12 5.79 -19.30
N THR A 367 9.38 6.90 -19.41
CA THR A 367 9.65 8.15 -18.68
C THR A 367 8.64 8.34 -17.54
N LEU A 368 9.00 9.15 -16.54
CA LEU A 368 8.11 9.50 -15.44
C LEU A 368 7.04 10.55 -15.81
N GLU A 369 7.07 11.07 -17.03
CA GLU A 369 5.99 11.93 -17.56
C GLU A 369 4.65 11.18 -17.67
N TYR A 370 4.71 9.85 -17.73
CA TYR A 370 3.55 8.97 -17.80
C TYR A 370 3.57 7.93 -16.67
N PRO A 371 2.43 7.59 -16.10
CA PRO A 371 2.36 6.73 -14.91
C PRO A 371 2.71 5.24 -15.14
N PRO A 372 2.57 4.62 -16.34
CA PRO A 372 2.64 3.17 -16.47
C PRO A 372 3.94 2.52 -16.00
N ILE A 373 5.12 3.10 -16.32
CA ILE A 373 6.39 2.52 -15.88
C ILE A 373 6.58 2.62 -14.38
N ARG A 374 6.13 3.72 -13.75
CA ARG A 374 6.18 3.92 -12.31
C ARG A 374 5.30 2.90 -11.60
N HIS A 375 4.06 2.71 -12.06
CA HIS A 375 3.19 1.67 -11.53
C HIS A 375 3.74 0.26 -11.76
N ALA A 376 4.27 -0.05 -12.95
CA ALA A 376 4.89 -1.35 -13.22
C ALA A 376 6.03 -1.64 -12.23
N ASN A 377 6.91 -0.67 -11.99
CA ASN A 377 7.99 -0.82 -11.01
C ASN A 377 7.46 -1.02 -9.59
N ASN A 378 6.46 -0.24 -9.17
CA ASN A 378 5.86 -0.37 -7.84
C ASN A 378 5.19 -1.73 -7.62
N LEU A 379 4.47 -2.22 -8.63
CA LEU A 379 3.73 -3.47 -8.55
C LEU A 379 4.62 -4.71 -8.42
N GLU A 380 5.91 -4.65 -8.81
CA GLU A 380 6.88 -5.71 -8.51
C GLU A 380 7.07 -5.92 -7.00
N ALA A 381 7.12 -4.84 -6.22
CA ALA A 381 7.15 -4.96 -4.76
C ALA A 381 5.79 -5.41 -4.19
N VAL A 382 4.68 -4.90 -4.77
CA VAL A 382 3.33 -5.29 -4.34
C VAL A 382 3.07 -6.77 -4.57
N LEU A 383 3.63 -7.36 -5.64
CA LEU A 383 3.57 -8.80 -5.90
C LEU A 383 4.31 -9.60 -4.81
N THR A 384 5.37 -9.00 -4.24
CA THR A 384 6.29 -9.68 -3.33
C THR A 384 5.92 -9.53 -1.86
N TYR A 385 5.55 -8.34 -1.40
CA TYR A 385 5.33 -8.07 0.03
C TYR A 385 3.96 -8.56 0.52
N GLU A 386 3.82 -8.63 1.85
CA GLU A 386 2.60 -9.08 2.55
C GLU A 386 2.11 -10.46 2.06
N GLY A 387 3.04 -11.35 1.83
CA GLY A 387 2.85 -12.64 1.21
C GLY A 387 3.14 -12.57 -0.28
N THR A 388 4.14 -13.36 -0.73
CA THR A 388 4.45 -13.49 -2.14
C THR A 388 3.31 -14.19 -2.87
N GLU A 389 3.29 -14.12 -4.21
CA GLU A 389 2.32 -14.84 -5.02
C GLU A 389 2.35 -16.34 -4.72
N GLU A 390 3.55 -16.92 -4.50
CA GLU A 390 3.73 -18.33 -4.15
C GLU A 390 3.08 -18.65 -2.81
N ILE A 391 3.26 -17.81 -1.79
CA ILE A 391 2.62 -18.01 -0.47
C ILE A 391 1.10 -17.99 -0.59
N HIS A 392 0.53 -17.08 -1.37
CA HIS A 392 -0.91 -17.08 -1.64
C HIS A 392 -1.35 -18.32 -2.41
N THR A 393 -0.58 -18.74 -3.41
CA THR A 393 -0.83 -19.97 -4.17
C THR A 393 -0.88 -21.20 -3.26
N LEU A 394 0.09 -21.35 -2.33
CA LEU A 394 0.11 -22.45 -1.37
C LEU A 394 -1.10 -22.41 -0.41
N ALA A 395 -1.46 -21.21 0.07
CA ALA A 395 -2.63 -21.05 0.95
C ALA A 395 -3.94 -21.45 0.25
N ILE A 396 -4.12 -21.05 -1.01
CA ILE A 396 -5.27 -21.38 -1.84
C ILE A 396 -5.28 -22.89 -2.15
N GLY A 397 -4.13 -23.45 -2.53
CA GLY A 397 -3.97 -24.88 -2.81
C GLY A 397 -4.33 -25.76 -1.59
N GLN A 398 -3.87 -25.35 -0.40
CA GLN A 398 -4.23 -26.01 0.85
C GLN A 398 -5.75 -25.94 1.12
N ALA A 399 -6.37 -24.80 0.88
CA ALA A 399 -7.81 -24.64 1.09
C ALA A 399 -8.64 -25.51 0.14
N LEU A 400 -8.18 -25.70 -1.10
CA LEU A 400 -8.85 -26.53 -2.12
C LEU A 400 -8.66 -28.03 -1.87
N THR A 401 -7.48 -28.44 -1.41
CA THR A 401 -7.11 -29.86 -1.31
C THR A 401 -7.21 -30.43 0.11
N GLY A 402 -7.22 -29.56 1.13
CA GLY A 402 -7.07 -29.94 2.53
C GLY A 402 -5.65 -30.35 2.92
N ILE A 403 -4.67 -30.29 2.00
CA ILE A 403 -3.29 -30.74 2.21
C ILE A 403 -2.35 -29.53 2.23
N SER A 404 -1.55 -29.39 3.30
CA SER A 404 -0.53 -28.34 3.39
C SER A 404 0.63 -28.64 2.45
N ALA A 405 1.07 -27.61 1.71
CA ALA A 405 2.27 -27.65 0.86
C ALA A 405 3.43 -26.82 1.43
N TYR A 406 3.31 -26.31 2.66
CA TYR A 406 4.38 -25.53 3.31
C TYR A 406 5.49 -26.43 3.91
N ARG A 407 5.21 -27.71 4.16
CA ARG A 407 6.11 -28.70 4.77
C ARG A 407 5.84 -30.09 4.22
#